data_a5ecc2545ffde856916147ea8815cc55
#
_entry.id   a5ecc2545ffde856916147ea8815cc55
#
_cell.length_a   1.000
_cell.length_b   1.000
_cell.length_c   1.000
_cell.angle_alpha   90.00
_cell.angle_beta   90.00
_cell.angle_gamma   90.00
#
_symmetry.space_group_name_H-M   'P 1'
#
loop_
_entity.id
_entity.type
_entity.pdbx_description
1 polymer ?
#
loop_
_entity_poly.entity_id
_entity_poly.type
_entity_poly.pdbx_seq_one_letter_code
_entity_poly.pdbx_strand_id
1 'polypeptide(L)'
;MVRNLKAIILAAGQGNRLKPLTDEKPKCMVELFGKSLIEHQINAYKSCNISDISVVTGFRNDSITISNVRYFRNERYQITNMIESLFCAEKILDGDVIVSYGDIIFEKNVLKLLIQSDNDISVIIDKNWKDYWSMR
;
A
#
# COMPACT_ATOMS: atom_id res chain seq x y z
N MET A 1 25.51 -0.64 -6.53
CA MET A 1 24.56 -1.72 -6.88
C MET A 1 23.16 -1.13 -6.90
N VAL A 2 22.41 -1.33 -7.96
CA VAL A 2 20.98 -0.98 -7.96
C VAL A 2 20.28 -2.03 -7.09
N ARG A 3 19.76 -1.62 -5.91
CA ARG A 3 18.96 -2.51 -5.07
C ARG A 3 17.72 -2.94 -5.87
N ASN A 4 17.48 -4.23 -5.99
CA ASN A 4 16.26 -4.74 -6.62
C ASN A 4 15.10 -4.66 -5.60
N LEU A 5 14.58 -3.45 -5.40
CA LEU A 5 13.51 -3.17 -4.46
C LEU A 5 12.17 -3.62 -5.02
N LYS A 6 11.41 -4.30 -4.19
CA LYS A 6 10.01 -4.67 -4.46
C LYS A 6 9.09 -3.83 -3.56
N ALA A 7 7.90 -3.55 -4.05
CA ALA A 7 6.86 -2.91 -3.24
C ALA A 7 5.65 -3.84 -3.09
N ILE A 8 5.10 -3.91 -1.88
CA ILE A 8 3.87 -4.64 -1.57
C ILE A 8 2.88 -3.65 -0.95
N ILE A 9 1.72 -3.50 -1.58
CA ILE A 9 0.64 -2.64 -1.12
C ILE A 9 -0.44 -3.52 -0.49
N LEU A 10 -0.72 -3.34 0.80
CA LEU A 10 -1.74 -4.07 1.53
C LEU A 10 -3.10 -3.37 1.36
N ALA A 11 -3.95 -3.92 0.51
CA ALA A 11 -5.23 -3.34 0.09
C ALA A 11 -6.43 -4.28 0.29
N ALA A 12 -6.35 -5.20 1.25
CA ALA A 12 -7.38 -6.21 1.47
C ALA A 12 -8.61 -5.68 2.25
N GLY A 13 -8.47 -4.57 2.97
CA GLY A 13 -9.50 -4.04 3.86
C GLY A 13 -10.66 -3.35 3.15
N GLN A 14 -11.86 -3.44 3.75
CA GLN A 14 -13.08 -2.82 3.23
C GLN A 14 -13.11 -1.29 3.43
N GLY A 15 -12.62 -0.79 4.57
CA GLY A 15 -12.68 0.65 4.88
C GLY A 15 -14.05 1.13 5.34
N ASN A 16 -14.72 0.39 6.23
CA ASN A 16 -16.09 0.66 6.72
C ASN A 16 -16.34 2.08 7.23
N ARG A 17 -15.30 2.74 7.76
CA ARG A 17 -15.38 4.12 8.27
C ARG A 17 -15.55 5.17 7.18
N LEU A 18 -15.31 4.83 5.92
CA LEU A 18 -15.47 5.74 4.77
C LEU A 18 -16.76 5.52 3.98
N LYS A 19 -17.69 4.73 4.49
CA LYS A 19 -19.00 4.59 3.86
C LYS A 19 -19.71 5.94 3.74
N PRO A 20 -20.44 6.19 2.65
CA PRO A 20 -20.78 5.27 1.55
C PRO A 20 -19.71 5.13 0.45
N LEU A 21 -18.57 5.85 0.52
CA LEU A 21 -17.54 5.83 -0.53
C LEU A 21 -16.95 4.44 -0.77
N THR A 22 -17.03 3.56 0.23
CA THR A 22 -16.46 2.20 0.19
C THR A 22 -17.54 1.10 0.16
N ASP A 23 -18.75 1.39 -0.24
CA ASP A 23 -19.81 0.38 -0.37
C ASP A 23 -19.53 -0.57 -1.54
N GLU A 24 -19.10 0.00 -2.67
CA GLU A 24 -18.88 -0.75 -3.92
C GLU A 24 -17.40 -0.92 -4.31
N LYS A 25 -16.48 -0.32 -3.58
CA LYS A 25 -15.03 -0.39 -3.85
C LYS A 25 -14.20 -0.39 -2.56
N PRO A 26 -13.02 -1.04 -2.55
CA PRO A 26 -12.13 -1.00 -1.39
C PRO A 26 -11.56 0.41 -1.18
N LYS A 27 -11.12 0.68 0.04
CA LYS A 27 -10.61 2.01 0.43
C LYS A 27 -9.49 2.53 -0.48
N CYS A 28 -8.61 1.65 -0.95
CA CYS A 28 -7.52 2.02 -1.85
C CYS A 28 -7.99 2.57 -3.21
N MET A 29 -9.23 2.31 -3.59
CA MET A 29 -9.85 2.80 -4.83
C MET A 29 -10.64 4.10 -4.65
N VAL A 30 -10.68 4.68 -3.44
CA VAL A 30 -11.23 6.01 -3.24
C VAL A 30 -10.36 7.03 -3.96
N GLU A 31 -11.00 7.94 -4.69
CA GLU A 31 -10.30 8.93 -5.50
C GLU A 31 -9.95 10.19 -4.73
N LEU A 32 -8.75 10.69 -4.98
CA LEU A 32 -8.26 11.98 -4.55
C LEU A 32 -7.57 12.67 -5.73
N PHE A 33 -8.00 13.90 -6.05
CA PHE A 33 -7.47 14.64 -7.20
C PHE A 33 -7.50 13.84 -8.53
N GLY A 34 -8.59 13.13 -8.77
CA GLY A 34 -8.82 12.39 -10.02
C GLY A 34 -8.03 11.09 -10.19
N LYS A 35 -7.40 10.59 -9.13
CA LYS A 35 -6.72 9.29 -9.09
C LYS A 35 -7.06 8.55 -7.81
N SER A 36 -7.13 7.23 -7.88
CA SER A 36 -7.29 6.41 -6.68
C SER A 36 -6.07 6.48 -5.76
N LEU A 37 -6.27 6.23 -4.46
CA LEU A 37 -5.19 6.22 -3.49
C LEU A 37 -4.06 5.26 -3.90
N ILE A 38 -4.41 4.09 -4.43
CA ILE A 38 -3.42 3.11 -4.89
C ILE A 38 -2.64 3.60 -6.12
N GLU A 39 -3.27 4.33 -7.04
CA GLU A 39 -2.58 4.92 -8.18
C GLU A 39 -1.55 5.98 -7.76
N HIS A 40 -1.86 6.79 -6.74
CA HIS A 40 -0.90 7.72 -6.16
C HIS A 40 0.34 7.00 -5.63
N GLN A 41 0.17 5.90 -4.90
CA GLN A 41 1.28 5.09 -4.38
C GLN A 41 2.11 4.48 -5.50
N ILE A 42 1.46 3.85 -6.48
CA ILE A 42 2.14 3.21 -7.62
C ILE A 42 2.96 4.25 -8.39
N ASN A 43 2.42 5.45 -8.61
CA ASN A 43 3.15 6.53 -9.26
C ASN A 43 4.37 6.98 -8.44
N ALA A 44 4.24 7.05 -7.11
CA ALA A 44 5.36 7.36 -6.23
C ALA A 44 6.47 6.29 -6.32
N TYR A 45 6.11 5.00 -6.26
CA TYR A 45 7.07 3.90 -6.44
C TYR A 45 7.78 3.96 -7.79
N LYS A 46 7.03 4.07 -8.89
CA LYS A 46 7.59 4.18 -10.24
C LYS A 46 8.52 5.40 -10.39
N SER A 47 8.20 6.52 -9.75
CA SER A 47 9.05 7.71 -9.76
C SER A 47 10.40 7.52 -9.04
N CYS A 48 10.51 6.50 -8.21
CA CYS A 48 11.75 6.05 -7.55
C CYS A 48 12.37 4.80 -8.21
N ASN A 49 11.98 4.49 -9.45
CA ASN A 49 12.44 3.33 -10.22
C ASN A 49 12.09 1.97 -9.58
N ILE A 50 11.04 1.91 -8.77
CA ILE A 50 10.49 0.66 -8.25
C ILE A 50 9.35 0.24 -9.17
N SER A 51 9.59 -0.78 -10.00
CA SER A 51 8.63 -1.31 -10.97
C SER A 51 8.06 -2.66 -10.58
N ASP A 52 8.72 -3.40 -9.68
CA ASP A 52 8.22 -4.66 -9.13
C ASP A 52 7.24 -4.38 -8.01
N ILE A 53 5.97 -4.19 -8.38
CA ILE A 53 4.90 -3.80 -7.45
C ILE A 53 3.87 -4.91 -7.37
N SER A 54 3.50 -5.27 -6.15
CA SER A 54 2.47 -6.25 -5.85
C SER A 54 1.38 -5.65 -4.97
N VAL A 55 0.15 -6.10 -5.16
CA VAL A 55 -1.01 -5.64 -4.40
C VAL A 55 -1.68 -6.84 -3.75
N VAL A 56 -1.85 -6.79 -2.43
CA VAL A 56 -2.61 -7.81 -1.72
C VAL A 56 -4.05 -7.31 -1.56
N THR A 57 -4.96 -8.02 -2.19
CA THR A 57 -6.38 -7.68 -2.28
C THR A 57 -7.23 -8.55 -1.36
N GLY A 58 -8.47 -8.15 -1.11
CA GLY A 58 -9.45 -8.89 -0.34
C GLY A 58 -10.86 -8.45 -0.70
N PHE A 59 -11.41 -7.47 0.01
CA PHE A 59 -12.72 -6.90 -0.28
C PHE A 59 -12.79 -6.33 -1.70
N ARG A 60 -13.81 -6.71 -2.46
CA ARG A 60 -14.04 -6.20 -3.84
C ARG A 60 -12.78 -6.20 -4.70
N ASN A 61 -12.03 -7.29 -4.65
CA ASN A 61 -10.80 -7.45 -5.43
C ASN A 61 -11.02 -7.26 -6.94
N ASP A 62 -12.21 -7.54 -7.42
CA ASP A 62 -12.68 -7.34 -8.80
C ASP A 62 -12.71 -5.86 -9.23
N SER A 63 -12.84 -4.94 -8.28
CA SER A 63 -12.84 -3.49 -8.56
C SER A 63 -11.44 -2.88 -8.68
N ILE A 64 -10.38 -3.61 -8.30
CA ILE A 64 -8.99 -3.15 -8.41
C ILE A 64 -8.43 -3.61 -9.75
N THR A 65 -8.41 -2.71 -10.74
CA THR A 65 -8.03 -3.00 -12.13
C THR A 65 -6.77 -2.27 -12.57
N ILE A 66 -5.74 -2.29 -11.73
CA ILE A 66 -4.46 -1.65 -12.05
C ILE A 66 -3.59 -2.59 -12.89
N SER A 67 -3.09 -2.09 -14.01
CA SER A 67 -2.19 -2.84 -14.89
C SER A 67 -0.73 -2.81 -14.40
N ASN A 68 0.06 -3.80 -14.84
CA ASN A 68 1.49 -3.90 -14.55
C ASN A 68 1.83 -4.01 -13.05
N VAL A 69 0.98 -4.68 -12.29
CA VAL A 69 1.21 -5.09 -10.91
C VAL A 69 0.87 -6.57 -10.75
N ARG A 70 1.48 -7.23 -9.77
CA ARG A 70 1.07 -8.58 -9.39
C ARG A 70 -0.01 -8.51 -8.32
N TYR A 71 -0.94 -9.45 -8.36
CA TYR A 71 -1.99 -9.56 -7.36
C TYR A 71 -1.83 -10.81 -6.51
N PHE A 72 -2.00 -10.63 -5.21
CA PHE A 72 -2.20 -11.69 -4.24
C PHE A 72 -3.55 -11.47 -3.56
N ARG A 73 -4.21 -12.52 -3.14
CA ARG A 73 -5.53 -12.41 -2.52
C ARG A 73 -5.54 -12.98 -1.12
N ASN A 74 -6.02 -12.20 -0.17
CA ASN A 74 -6.40 -12.68 1.15
C ASN A 74 -7.89 -13.01 1.13
N GLU A 75 -8.24 -14.27 0.97
CA GLU A 75 -9.64 -14.73 0.98
C GLU A 75 -10.29 -14.62 2.35
N ARG A 76 -9.47 -14.58 3.40
CA ARG A 76 -9.90 -14.50 4.80
C ARG A 76 -9.81 -13.07 5.37
N TYR A 77 -9.82 -12.03 4.53
CA TYR A 77 -9.61 -10.63 4.92
C TYR A 77 -10.57 -10.16 6.03
N GLN A 78 -11.75 -10.74 6.14
CA GLN A 78 -12.77 -10.36 7.14
C GLN A 78 -12.39 -10.76 8.57
N ILE A 79 -11.61 -11.81 8.73
CA ILE A 79 -11.28 -12.44 10.02
C ILE A 79 -9.78 -12.46 10.30
N THR A 80 -8.98 -11.86 9.44
CA THR A 80 -7.52 -11.78 9.55
C THR A 80 -7.06 -10.33 9.61
N ASN A 81 -5.78 -10.13 9.86
CA ASN A 81 -5.16 -8.83 9.96
C ASN A 81 -4.17 -8.56 8.80
N MET A 82 -3.45 -7.45 8.89
CA MET A 82 -2.49 -7.02 7.87
C MET A 82 -1.28 -7.94 7.73
N ILE A 83 -0.87 -8.60 8.79
CA ILE A 83 0.24 -9.56 8.76
C ILE A 83 -0.16 -10.78 7.93
N GLU A 84 -1.35 -11.32 8.14
CA GLU A 84 -1.89 -12.40 7.30
C GLU A 84 -1.99 -11.98 5.83
N SER A 85 -2.42 -10.74 5.56
CA SER A 85 -2.44 -10.20 4.22
C SER A 85 -1.04 -10.14 3.61
N LEU A 86 -0.03 -9.70 4.37
CA LEU A 86 1.36 -9.68 3.91
C LEU A 86 1.85 -11.10 3.55
N PHE A 87 1.55 -12.09 4.38
CA PHE A 87 1.95 -13.48 4.13
C PHE A 87 1.23 -14.14 2.95
N CYS A 88 0.11 -13.60 2.47
CA CYS A 88 -0.43 -14.02 1.18
C CYS A 88 0.56 -13.79 0.01
N ALA A 89 1.50 -12.86 0.19
CA ALA A 89 2.58 -12.58 -0.75
C ALA A 89 3.95 -13.17 -0.31
N GLU A 90 3.97 -14.17 0.58
CA GLU A 90 5.20 -14.75 1.16
C GLU A 90 6.24 -15.12 0.10
N LYS A 91 5.81 -15.62 -1.04
CA LYS A 91 6.68 -16.07 -2.15
C LYS A 91 7.60 -14.97 -2.71
N ILE A 92 7.31 -13.71 -2.42
CA ILE A 92 8.09 -12.56 -2.89
C ILE A 92 8.73 -11.76 -1.75
N LEU A 93 8.65 -12.24 -0.51
CA LEU A 93 9.29 -11.64 0.67
C LEU A 93 10.77 -12.00 0.75
N ASP A 94 11.45 -12.06 -0.38
CA ASP A 94 12.88 -12.28 -0.50
C ASP A 94 13.58 -10.98 -0.93
N GLY A 95 14.73 -10.68 -0.34
CA GLY A 95 15.47 -9.44 -0.56
C GLY A 95 14.82 -8.19 0.05
N ASP A 96 15.07 -7.03 -0.56
CA ASP A 96 14.61 -5.73 -0.05
C ASP A 96 13.15 -5.47 -0.47
N VAL A 97 12.26 -5.31 0.50
CA VAL A 97 10.83 -5.13 0.29
C VAL A 97 10.33 -3.90 1.03
N ILE A 98 9.58 -3.04 0.35
CA ILE A 98 8.83 -1.94 0.94
C ILE A 98 7.37 -2.36 1.07
N VAL A 99 6.82 -2.27 2.28
CA VAL A 99 5.42 -2.58 2.55
C VAL A 99 4.68 -1.28 2.87
N SER A 100 3.54 -1.06 2.22
CA SER A 100 2.65 0.08 2.50
C SER A 100 1.20 -0.35 2.65
N TYR A 101 0.45 0.44 3.42
CA TYR A 101 -1.01 0.30 3.47
C TYR A 101 -1.65 0.94 2.23
N GLY A 102 -2.69 0.33 1.69
CA GLY A 102 -3.38 0.80 0.48
C GLY A 102 -4.14 2.12 0.63
N ASP A 103 -4.26 2.62 1.86
CA ASP A 103 -5.04 3.81 2.19
C ASP A 103 -4.21 5.04 2.59
N ILE A 104 -2.92 5.00 2.35
CA ILE A 104 -2.01 6.13 2.61
C ILE A 104 -1.55 6.76 1.31
N ILE A 105 -1.18 8.04 1.38
CA ILE A 105 -0.47 8.77 0.33
C ILE A 105 0.82 9.30 0.94
N PHE A 106 1.88 9.21 0.19
CA PHE A 106 3.18 9.75 0.57
C PHE A 106 3.87 10.39 -0.63
N GLU A 107 4.68 11.40 -0.32
CA GLU A 107 5.48 12.08 -1.33
C GLU A 107 6.72 11.27 -1.71
N LYS A 108 7.23 11.52 -2.91
CA LYS A 108 8.46 10.91 -3.42
C LYS A 108 9.64 11.05 -2.45
N ASN A 109 9.77 12.20 -1.76
CA ASN A 109 10.87 12.46 -0.84
C ASN A 109 10.83 11.55 0.39
N VAL A 110 9.64 11.24 0.90
CA VAL A 110 9.45 10.29 2.00
C VAL A 110 9.94 8.90 1.59
N LEU A 111 9.56 8.46 0.38
CA LEU A 111 10.01 7.17 -0.15
C LEU A 111 11.53 7.13 -0.35
N LYS A 112 12.15 8.22 -0.85
CA LYS A 112 13.60 8.31 -1.00
C LYS A 112 14.34 8.17 0.33
N LEU A 113 13.84 8.79 1.41
CA LEU A 113 14.43 8.67 2.74
C LEU A 113 14.41 7.20 3.21
N LEU A 114 13.31 6.48 2.98
CA LEU A 114 13.22 5.07 3.32
C LEU A 114 14.22 4.22 2.52
N ILE A 115 14.32 4.46 1.22
CA ILE A 115 15.23 3.72 0.32
C ILE A 115 16.71 3.93 0.68
N GLN A 116 17.05 5.12 1.20
CA GLN A 116 18.42 5.46 1.61
C GLN A 116 18.83 4.84 2.94
N SER A 117 17.90 4.25 3.68
CA SER A 117 18.24 3.58 4.94
C SER A 117 18.99 2.28 4.69
N ASP A 118 20.07 2.07 5.45
CA ASP A 118 20.87 0.84 5.42
C ASP A 118 20.55 -0.10 6.61
N ASN A 119 19.48 0.20 7.36
CA ASN A 119 19.04 -0.67 8.45
C ASN A 119 18.26 -1.88 7.93
N ASP A 120 18.32 -2.99 8.66
CA ASP A 120 17.57 -4.21 8.34
C ASP A 120 16.05 -3.97 8.33
N ILE A 121 15.56 -3.09 9.22
CA ILE A 121 14.16 -2.68 9.28
C ILE A 121 14.11 -1.16 9.46
N SER A 122 13.32 -0.50 8.62
CA SER A 122 13.09 0.94 8.68
C SER A 122 11.61 1.25 8.60
N VAL A 123 11.14 2.20 9.38
CA VAL A 123 9.73 2.62 9.43
C VAL A 123 9.64 4.13 9.29
N ILE A 124 8.76 4.60 8.42
CA ILE A 124 8.41 6.02 8.33
C ILE A 124 7.39 6.35 9.41
N ILE A 125 7.67 7.40 10.17
CA ILE A 125 6.75 7.94 11.18
C ILE A 125 6.44 9.42 10.88
N ASP A 126 5.18 9.81 11.08
CA ASP A 126 4.78 11.21 11.06
C ASP A 126 4.88 11.78 12.46
N LYS A 127 5.81 12.71 12.68
CA LYS A 127 6.00 13.37 13.99
C LYS A 127 4.84 14.29 14.37
N ASN A 128 4.08 14.76 13.37
CA ASN A 128 2.96 15.68 13.57
C ASN A 128 1.60 14.96 13.60
N TRP A 129 1.60 13.65 13.77
CA TRP A 129 0.38 12.84 13.76
C TRP A 129 -0.70 13.32 14.74
N LYS A 130 -0.29 13.88 15.89
CA LYS A 130 -1.22 14.38 16.92
C LYS A 130 -2.08 15.54 16.43
N ASP A 131 -1.50 16.43 15.63
CA ASP A 131 -2.19 17.60 15.10
C ASP A 131 -3.33 17.16 14.16
N TYR A 132 -3.10 16.14 13.34
CA TYR A 132 -4.16 15.57 12.49
C TYR A 132 -5.23 14.84 13.30
N TRP A 133 -4.85 14.14 14.36
CA TRP A 133 -5.81 13.42 15.19
C TRP A 133 -6.69 14.35 16.02
N SER A 134 -6.19 15.51 16.43
CA SER A 134 -6.96 16.51 17.18
C SER A 134 -8.03 17.21 16.34
N MET A 135 -7.98 17.09 15.01
CA MET A 135 -8.97 17.65 14.08
C MET A 135 -10.18 16.72 13.81
N ARG A 136 -10.23 15.55 14.45
CA ARG A 136 -11.29 14.54 14.26
C ARG A 136 -12.36 14.61 15.34
#